data_f26a6ad3f09d5bd197b5c5f8340804b1
#
_entry.id   f26a6ad3f09d5bd197b5c5f8340804b1
#
_cell.length_a   1.000
_cell.length_b   1.000
_cell.length_c   1.000
_cell.angle_alpha   90.00
_cell.angle_beta   90.00
_cell.angle_gamma   90.00
#
_symmetry.space_group_name_H-M   'P 1'
#
loop_
_entity.id
_entity.type
_entity.pdbx_description
1 polymer ?
#
loop_
_entity_poly.entity_id
_entity_poly.type
_entity_poly.pdbx_seq_one_letter_code
_entity_poly.pdbx_strand_id
1 'polypeptide(L)'
;GEDKKYLCVVLTADRGLCGGFNSNICKLAKTNFKKILGEGKELSIITVGSKGHDQIKREYGKYVIKKFSFKDKKNISFNEADEVGKEIISLFNQNKFDKCIIFYNNFKNVITQIPQAQQIIPAETKNLKESNDEKFSYEFEPEEDEILEDLLPKNISTQVFKALLENAASEQGSRMTAMDNATRNAGDLVDKLTIDYNRSRQASITKELIEIISGAESL
;
A
#
# COMPACT_ATOMS: atom_id res chain seq x y z
N GLY A 1 -14.36 -17.62 -16.82
CA GLY A 1 -15.39 -16.68 -16.38
C GLY A 1 -15.75 -15.73 -17.50
N GLU A 2 -16.93 -15.13 -17.43
CA GLU A 2 -17.45 -14.25 -18.50
C GLU A 2 -16.80 -12.85 -18.53
N ASP A 3 -15.73 -12.60 -17.75
CA ASP A 3 -15.04 -11.30 -17.64
C ASP A 3 -15.95 -10.12 -17.26
N LYS A 4 -16.94 -10.39 -16.42
CA LYS A 4 -17.96 -9.41 -16.00
C LYS A 4 -17.77 -8.89 -14.58
N LYS A 5 -17.25 -9.72 -13.67
CA LYS A 5 -17.18 -9.43 -12.25
C LYS A 5 -15.71 -9.38 -11.79
N TYR A 6 -15.35 -8.28 -11.14
CA TYR A 6 -13.98 -8.03 -10.68
C TYR A 6 -13.91 -7.92 -9.17
N LEU A 7 -12.97 -8.63 -8.57
CA LEU A 7 -12.54 -8.44 -7.19
C LEU A 7 -11.20 -7.68 -7.17
N CYS A 8 -11.17 -6.55 -6.49
CA CYS A 8 -9.98 -5.74 -6.31
C CYS A 8 -9.54 -5.76 -4.85
N VAL A 9 -8.36 -6.28 -4.58
CA VAL A 9 -7.75 -6.34 -3.25
C VAL A 9 -6.72 -5.24 -3.14
N VAL A 10 -6.90 -4.27 -2.24
CA VAL A 10 -6.00 -3.11 -2.10
C VAL A 10 -5.24 -3.19 -0.79
N LEU A 11 -3.91 -3.36 -0.90
CA LEU A 11 -3.01 -3.44 0.24
C LEU A 11 -2.43 -2.06 0.57
N THR A 12 -2.63 -1.62 1.79
CA THR A 12 -2.12 -0.33 2.30
C THR A 12 -1.61 -0.50 3.73
N ALA A 13 -1.06 0.56 4.29
CA ALA A 13 -0.65 0.58 5.68
C ALA A 13 -1.85 0.81 6.62
N ASP A 14 -1.74 0.33 7.84
CA ASP A 14 -2.62 0.69 8.95
C ASP A 14 -2.21 2.02 9.60
N ARG A 15 -0.93 2.39 9.50
CA ARG A 15 -0.35 3.60 10.09
C ARG A 15 -0.04 4.62 9.00
N GLY A 16 0.04 5.90 9.41
CA GLY A 16 0.45 7.00 8.54
C GLY A 16 1.95 7.30 8.60
N LEU A 17 2.29 8.53 8.18
CA LEU A 17 3.66 9.07 8.19
C LEU A 17 4.64 8.28 7.30
N CYS A 18 4.13 7.74 6.20
CA CYS A 18 4.88 7.01 5.18
C CYS A 18 4.84 7.74 3.82
N GLY A 19 4.88 9.07 3.84
CA GLY A 19 4.87 9.87 2.61
C GLY A 19 3.67 9.59 1.71
N GLY A 20 3.92 9.45 0.40
CA GLY A 20 2.90 9.17 -0.61
C GLY A 20 2.49 7.70 -0.73
N PHE A 21 3.03 6.80 0.08
CA PHE A 21 2.84 5.35 -0.03
C PHE A 21 1.37 4.92 -0.20
N ASN A 22 0.51 5.27 0.76
CA ASN A 22 -0.91 4.90 0.72
C ASN A 22 -1.66 5.58 -0.42
N SER A 23 -1.37 6.86 -0.66
CA SER A 23 -2.05 7.66 -1.68
C SER A 23 -1.75 7.16 -3.09
N ASN A 24 -0.51 6.73 -3.37
CA ASN A 24 -0.10 6.23 -4.67
C ASN A 24 -0.81 4.91 -5.02
N ILE A 25 -0.88 3.96 -4.07
CA ILE A 25 -1.64 2.71 -4.27
C ILE A 25 -3.12 3.01 -4.50
N CYS A 26 -3.73 3.85 -3.64
CA CYS A 26 -5.14 4.20 -3.79
C CYS A 26 -5.43 4.91 -5.11
N LYS A 27 -4.52 5.76 -5.60
CA LYS A 27 -4.65 6.41 -6.91
C LYS A 27 -4.64 5.38 -8.05
N LEU A 28 -3.69 4.43 -8.04
CA LEU A 28 -3.64 3.35 -9.02
C LEU A 28 -4.91 2.49 -8.98
N ALA A 29 -5.36 2.09 -7.78
CA ALA A 29 -6.56 1.31 -7.61
C ALA A 29 -7.80 2.04 -8.14
N LYS A 30 -7.99 3.32 -7.77
CA LYS A 30 -9.12 4.15 -8.24
C LYS A 30 -9.13 4.32 -9.77
N THR A 31 -7.97 4.45 -10.41
CA THR A 31 -7.87 4.50 -11.87
C THR A 31 -8.38 3.20 -12.49
N ASN A 32 -8.02 2.04 -11.93
CA ASN A 32 -8.53 0.75 -12.38
C ASN A 32 -10.03 0.58 -12.10
N PHE A 33 -10.52 1.00 -10.94
CA PHE A 33 -11.95 0.97 -10.61
C PHE A 33 -12.79 1.77 -11.62
N LYS A 34 -12.33 2.97 -11.98
CA LYS A 34 -12.99 3.78 -13.01
C LYS A 34 -13.06 3.08 -14.36
N LYS A 35 -11.97 2.41 -14.75
CA LYS A 35 -11.92 1.64 -15.99
C LYS A 35 -12.91 0.47 -15.96
N ILE A 36 -12.90 -0.34 -14.90
CA ILE A 36 -13.81 -1.50 -14.73
C ILE A 36 -15.27 -1.05 -14.78
N LEU A 37 -15.63 0.00 -14.02
CA LEU A 37 -16.99 0.53 -14.00
C LEU A 37 -17.38 1.19 -15.33
N GLY A 38 -16.44 1.86 -16.01
CA GLY A 38 -16.64 2.47 -17.32
C GLY A 38 -16.91 1.44 -18.42
N GLU A 39 -16.40 0.22 -18.26
CA GLU A 39 -16.67 -0.93 -19.14
C GLU A 39 -18.01 -1.63 -18.79
N GLY A 40 -18.78 -1.12 -17.85
CA GLY A 40 -20.05 -1.71 -17.40
C GLY A 40 -19.92 -3.00 -16.59
N LYS A 41 -18.74 -3.27 -16.02
CA LYS A 41 -18.43 -4.46 -15.22
C LYS A 41 -18.75 -4.25 -13.74
N GLU A 42 -19.03 -5.35 -13.04
CA GLU A 42 -19.26 -5.32 -11.59
C GLU A 42 -17.94 -5.25 -10.83
N LEU A 43 -17.91 -4.44 -9.79
CA LEU A 43 -16.74 -4.23 -8.95
C LEU A 43 -17.04 -4.63 -7.50
N SER A 44 -16.14 -5.43 -6.91
CA SER A 44 -16.09 -5.72 -5.48
C SER A 44 -14.70 -5.37 -4.96
N ILE A 45 -14.63 -4.80 -3.75
CA ILE A 45 -13.36 -4.33 -3.19
C ILE A 45 -13.13 -4.94 -1.81
N ILE A 46 -11.94 -5.50 -1.61
CA ILE A 46 -11.40 -5.84 -0.30
C ILE A 46 -10.28 -4.85 0.01
N THR A 47 -10.32 -4.26 1.20
CA THR A 47 -9.26 -3.38 1.68
C THR A 47 -8.46 -4.05 2.79
N VAL A 48 -7.14 -4.07 2.66
CA VAL A 48 -6.20 -4.50 3.68
C VAL A 48 -5.40 -3.27 4.13
N GLY A 49 -5.54 -2.91 5.39
CA GLY A 49 -5.00 -1.67 5.95
C GLY A 49 -6.03 -0.54 6.06
N SER A 50 -6.03 0.13 7.22
CA SER A 50 -7.01 1.15 7.57
C SER A 50 -6.90 2.40 6.70
N LYS A 51 -5.68 2.82 6.33
CA LYS A 51 -5.46 4.08 5.59
C LYS A 51 -6.00 4.03 4.16
N GLY A 52 -5.91 2.87 3.50
CA GLY A 52 -6.52 2.67 2.19
C GLY A 52 -8.03 2.60 2.26
N HIS A 53 -8.56 1.90 3.27
CA HIS A 53 -9.99 1.84 3.50
C HIS A 53 -10.59 3.25 3.62
N ASP A 54 -10.02 4.13 4.45
CA ASP A 54 -10.51 5.47 4.68
C ASP A 54 -10.52 6.33 3.40
N GLN A 55 -9.52 6.14 2.52
CA GLN A 55 -9.43 6.85 1.24
C GLN A 55 -10.38 6.31 0.18
N ILE A 56 -10.59 4.98 0.14
CA ILE A 56 -11.44 4.32 -0.85
C ILE A 56 -12.91 4.47 -0.47
N LYS A 57 -13.26 4.36 0.82
CA LYS A 57 -14.63 4.41 1.33
C LYS A 57 -15.37 5.69 0.91
N ARG A 58 -14.68 6.82 0.78
CA ARG A 58 -15.31 8.11 0.43
C ARG A 58 -16.03 8.08 -0.93
N GLU A 59 -15.44 7.42 -1.93
CA GLU A 59 -15.96 7.40 -3.30
C GLU A 59 -16.54 6.03 -3.69
N TYR A 60 -15.97 4.94 -3.16
CA TYR A 60 -16.26 3.56 -3.54
C TYR A 60 -16.79 2.71 -2.37
N GLY A 61 -17.28 3.33 -1.30
CA GLY A 61 -17.73 2.62 -0.09
C GLY A 61 -18.78 1.54 -0.34
N LYS A 62 -19.68 1.75 -1.31
CA LYS A 62 -20.73 0.79 -1.68
C LYS A 62 -20.20 -0.51 -2.30
N TYR A 63 -18.97 -0.49 -2.83
CA TYR A 63 -18.32 -1.65 -3.43
C TYR A 63 -17.41 -2.39 -2.47
N VAL A 64 -17.12 -1.81 -1.28
CA VAL A 64 -16.25 -2.44 -0.28
C VAL A 64 -17.04 -3.50 0.46
N ILE A 65 -16.64 -4.76 0.24
CA ILE A 65 -17.30 -5.93 0.85
C ILE A 65 -16.65 -6.35 2.16
N LYS A 66 -15.33 -6.16 2.29
CA LYS A 66 -14.60 -6.54 3.50
C LYS A 66 -13.39 -5.64 3.75
N LYS A 67 -13.05 -5.48 5.03
CA LYS A 67 -11.86 -4.77 5.51
C LYS A 67 -11.06 -5.70 6.40
N PHE A 68 -9.76 -5.80 6.14
CA PHE A 68 -8.77 -6.40 7.02
C PHE A 68 -7.88 -5.32 7.61
N SER A 69 -7.47 -5.50 8.87
CA SER A 69 -6.50 -4.63 9.55
C SER A 69 -5.62 -5.49 10.44
N PHE A 70 -4.31 -5.33 10.27
CA PHE A 70 -3.30 -6.04 11.04
C PHE A 70 -2.53 -5.12 11.99
N LYS A 71 -3.19 -4.02 12.41
CA LYS A 71 -2.60 -2.95 13.24
C LYS A 71 -1.96 -3.47 14.53
N ASP A 72 -2.55 -4.50 15.13
CA ASP A 72 -2.12 -5.09 16.40
C ASP A 72 -1.02 -6.15 16.23
N LYS A 73 -0.71 -6.51 14.99
CA LYS A 73 0.35 -7.45 14.67
C LYS A 73 1.69 -6.72 14.51
N LYS A 74 2.71 -7.21 15.20
CA LYS A 74 4.06 -6.66 15.12
C LYS A 74 4.73 -7.03 13.78
N ASN A 75 4.52 -8.25 13.33
CA ASN A 75 5.04 -8.77 12.07
C ASN A 75 3.90 -9.46 11.32
N ILE A 76 3.92 -9.37 10.00
CA ILE A 76 3.01 -10.09 9.11
C ILE A 76 3.57 -11.50 8.94
N SER A 77 2.77 -12.51 9.29
CA SER A 77 3.06 -13.92 9.07
C SER A 77 2.21 -14.48 7.93
N PHE A 78 2.46 -15.74 7.57
CA PHE A 78 1.65 -16.42 6.56
C PHE A 78 0.17 -16.53 6.96
N ASN A 79 -0.13 -16.58 8.27
CA ASN A 79 -1.51 -16.71 8.76
C ASN A 79 -2.39 -15.52 8.34
N GLU A 80 -1.86 -14.28 8.38
CA GLU A 80 -2.59 -13.09 7.93
C GLU A 80 -2.85 -13.13 6.42
N ALA A 81 -1.89 -13.64 5.66
CA ALA A 81 -2.06 -13.82 4.21
C ALA A 81 -3.08 -14.91 3.89
N ASP A 82 -3.06 -16.00 4.64
CA ASP A 82 -3.98 -17.13 4.47
C ASP A 82 -5.42 -16.72 4.82
N GLU A 83 -5.62 -15.86 5.84
CA GLU A 83 -6.93 -15.29 6.15
C GLU A 83 -7.52 -14.51 4.95
N VAL A 84 -6.70 -13.66 4.32
CA VAL A 84 -7.11 -12.93 3.11
C VAL A 84 -7.30 -13.89 1.93
N GLY A 85 -6.39 -14.85 1.75
CA GLY A 85 -6.46 -15.86 0.69
C GLY A 85 -7.72 -16.72 0.77
N LYS A 86 -8.06 -17.22 1.95
CA LYS A 86 -9.29 -17.98 2.19
C LYS A 86 -10.56 -17.18 1.88
N GLU A 87 -10.57 -15.90 2.19
CA GLU A 87 -11.71 -15.04 1.82
C GLU A 87 -11.84 -14.91 0.31
N ILE A 88 -10.72 -14.68 -0.41
CA ILE A 88 -10.72 -14.61 -1.88
C ILE A 88 -11.25 -15.92 -2.47
N ILE A 89 -10.77 -17.08 -2.00
CA ILE A 89 -11.19 -18.40 -2.47
C ILE A 89 -12.68 -18.64 -2.17
N SER A 90 -13.13 -18.29 -0.97
CA SER A 90 -14.55 -18.41 -0.60
C SER A 90 -15.47 -17.61 -1.52
N LEU A 91 -15.08 -16.38 -1.87
CA LEU A 91 -15.83 -15.53 -2.80
C LEU A 91 -15.80 -16.08 -4.23
N PHE A 92 -14.69 -16.69 -4.64
CA PHE A 92 -14.56 -17.35 -5.93
C PHE A 92 -15.49 -18.55 -6.04
N ASN A 93 -15.49 -19.43 -5.04
CA ASN A 93 -16.37 -20.60 -4.98
C ASN A 93 -17.85 -20.22 -4.95
N GLN A 94 -18.19 -19.02 -4.47
CA GLN A 94 -19.54 -18.46 -4.50
C GLN A 94 -19.87 -17.76 -5.84
N ASN A 95 -19.01 -17.83 -6.85
CA ASN A 95 -19.16 -17.16 -8.17
C ASN A 95 -19.41 -15.65 -8.07
N LYS A 96 -18.81 -14.99 -7.06
CA LYS A 96 -18.97 -13.54 -6.85
C LYS A 96 -18.05 -12.70 -7.71
N PHE A 97 -17.03 -13.30 -8.31
CA PHE A 97 -16.15 -12.63 -9.26
C PHE A 97 -15.50 -13.62 -10.23
N ASP A 98 -15.08 -13.09 -11.39
CA ASP A 98 -14.37 -13.84 -12.44
C ASP A 98 -12.85 -13.54 -12.40
N LYS A 99 -12.50 -12.29 -12.09
CA LYS A 99 -11.10 -11.84 -12.03
C LYS A 99 -10.76 -11.20 -10.69
N CYS A 100 -9.60 -11.56 -10.16
CA CYS A 100 -9.05 -10.94 -8.94
C CYS A 100 -7.74 -10.22 -9.24
N ILE A 101 -7.69 -8.92 -8.87
CA ILE A 101 -6.51 -8.07 -9.03
C ILE A 101 -6.10 -7.57 -7.64
N ILE A 102 -4.82 -7.76 -7.29
CA ILE A 102 -4.22 -7.25 -6.07
C ILE A 102 -3.38 -6.00 -6.36
N PHE A 103 -3.58 -4.96 -5.56
CA PHE A 103 -2.85 -3.69 -5.65
C PHE A 103 -1.93 -3.55 -4.45
N TYR A 104 -0.64 -3.39 -4.69
CA TYR A 104 0.37 -3.26 -3.64
C TYR A 104 1.58 -2.47 -4.15
N ASN A 105 2.51 -2.10 -3.26
CA ASN A 105 3.79 -1.53 -3.67
C ASN A 105 4.86 -2.62 -3.77
N ASN A 106 5.45 -2.73 -4.96
CA ASN A 106 6.64 -3.53 -5.17
C ASN A 106 7.86 -2.81 -4.60
N PHE A 107 8.63 -3.49 -3.77
CA PHE A 107 9.84 -2.95 -3.16
C PHE A 107 11.05 -3.15 -4.06
N LYS A 108 11.56 -2.08 -4.67
CA LYS A 108 12.85 -2.12 -5.39
C LYS A 108 14.02 -1.78 -4.48
N ASN A 109 13.92 -0.69 -3.75
CA ASN A 109 14.89 -0.24 -2.75
C ASN A 109 14.22 0.76 -1.80
N VAL A 110 14.96 1.24 -0.79
CA VAL A 110 14.45 2.16 0.24
C VAL A 110 13.89 3.45 -0.35
N ILE A 111 14.45 3.92 -1.46
CA ILE A 111 14.04 5.19 -2.10
C ILE A 111 12.90 4.96 -3.10
N THR A 112 12.86 3.79 -3.74
CA THR A 112 11.96 3.53 -4.88
C THR A 112 11.01 2.39 -4.56
N GLN A 113 9.73 2.72 -4.40
CA GLN A 113 8.62 1.79 -4.28
C GLN A 113 7.66 2.04 -5.44
N ILE A 114 7.25 0.99 -6.13
CA ILE A 114 6.41 1.09 -7.33
C ILE A 114 5.05 0.49 -7.07
N PRO A 115 3.98 1.31 -7.08
CA PRO A 115 2.62 0.78 -7.04
C PRO A 115 2.35 -0.08 -8.27
N GLN A 116 1.88 -1.30 -8.06
CA GLN A 116 1.52 -2.20 -9.15
C GLN A 116 0.17 -2.87 -8.91
N ALA A 117 -0.44 -3.28 -10.02
CA ALA A 117 -1.62 -4.12 -10.07
C ALA A 117 -1.20 -5.49 -10.62
N GLN A 118 -1.47 -6.55 -9.89
CA GLN A 118 -1.18 -7.93 -10.30
C GLN A 118 -2.46 -8.72 -10.33
N GLN A 119 -2.75 -9.38 -11.45
CA GLN A 119 -3.84 -10.34 -11.53
C GLN A 119 -3.39 -11.64 -10.83
N ILE A 120 -4.24 -12.17 -9.96
CA ILE A 120 -3.99 -13.44 -9.26
C ILE A 120 -4.99 -14.53 -9.68
N ILE A 121 -6.19 -14.16 -10.11
CA ILE A 121 -7.19 -15.07 -10.67
C ILE A 121 -7.74 -14.44 -11.96
N PRO A 122 -7.79 -15.19 -13.06
CA PRO A 122 -7.10 -16.47 -13.28
C PRO A 122 -5.58 -16.31 -13.22
N ALA A 123 -4.89 -17.40 -12.89
CA ALA A 123 -3.43 -17.42 -12.90
C ALA A 123 -2.93 -17.13 -14.32
N GLU A 124 -2.02 -16.16 -14.48
CA GLU A 124 -1.35 -15.93 -15.74
C GLU A 124 -0.35 -17.06 -15.97
N THR A 125 -0.70 -18.02 -16.80
CA THR A 125 0.29 -18.91 -17.39
C THR A 125 1.12 -18.05 -18.36
N LYS A 126 2.28 -17.56 -17.90
CA LYS A 126 3.28 -17.08 -18.86
C LYS A 126 3.47 -18.21 -19.85
N ASN A 127 3.23 -17.92 -21.14
CA ASN A 127 3.56 -18.86 -22.19
C ASN A 127 4.98 -19.35 -21.94
N LEU A 128 5.11 -20.49 -21.31
CA LEU A 128 6.33 -21.27 -21.35
C LEU A 128 6.51 -21.47 -22.84
N LYS A 129 7.44 -20.72 -23.45
CA LYS A 129 7.89 -21.03 -24.80
C LYS A 129 8.08 -22.54 -24.76
N GLU A 130 7.38 -23.23 -25.64
CA GLU A 130 7.64 -24.64 -25.87
C GLU A 130 9.15 -24.74 -26.10
N SER A 131 9.90 -24.95 -25.03
CA SER A 131 11.23 -25.49 -25.15
C SER A 131 11.00 -26.83 -25.80
N ASN A 132 11.64 -27.05 -26.95
CA ASN A 132 11.67 -28.33 -27.63
C ASN A 132 12.44 -29.38 -26.79
N ASP A 133 12.31 -29.31 -25.48
CA ASP A 133 12.83 -30.29 -24.56
C ASP A 133 11.88 -31.48 -24.58
N GLU A 134 12.44 -32.64 -24.77
CA GLU A 134 11.80 -33.95 -24.78
C GLU A 134 10.62 -33.98 -23.82
N LYS A 135 9.44 -34.39 -24.32
CA LYS A 135 8.22 -34.57 -23.52
C LYS A 135 8.48 -35.67 -22.50
N PHE A 136 9.07 -35.29 -21.36
CA PHE A 136 9.07 -36.17 -20.20
C PHE A 136 7.62 -36.35 -19.77
N SER A 137 7.13 -37.59 -19.83
CA SER A 137 5.87 -37.96 -19.22
C SER A 137 6.14 -38.10 -17.71
N TYR A 138 5.60 -37.16 -16.94
CA TYR A 138 5.62 -37.28 -15.49
C TYR A 138 4.44 -38.12 -15.04
N GLU A 139 4.69 -39.12 -14.20
CA GLU A 139 3.65 -39.80 -13.46
C GLU A 139 3.38 -39.02 -12.16
N PHE A 140 2.11 -38.70 -11.89
CA PHE A 140 1.69 -37.99 -10.70
C PHE A 140 1.08 -38.98 -9.71
N GLU A 141 1.47 -38.88 -8.43
CA GLU A 141 0.87 -39.62 -7.31
C GLU A 141 0.67 -38.62 -6.15
N PRO A 142 -0.57 -38.35 -5.72
CA PRO A 142 -1.86 -38.75 -6.27
C PRO A 142 -2.18 -38.16 -7.67
N GLU A 143 -3.41 -38.34 -8.16
CA GLU A 143 -3.83 -37.84 -9.48
C GLU A 143 -3.67 -36.31 -9.62
N GLU A 144 -3.40 -35.84 -10.84
CA GLU A 144 -3.09 -34.45 -11.14
C GLU A 144 -4.16 -33.47 -10.61
N ASP A 145 -5.43 -33.81 -10.75
CA ASP A 145 -6.56 -32.99 -10.30
C ASP A 145 -6.56 -32.81 -8.77
N GLU A 146 -6.27 -33.88 -8.01
CA GLU A 146 -6.20 -33.82 -6.55
C GLU A 146 -5.04 -32.94 -6.06
N ILE A 147 -3.90 -33.03 -6.74
CA ILE A 147 -2.74 -32.18 -6.47
C ILE A 147 -3.09 -30.70 -6.74
N LEU A 148 -3.78 -30.39 -7.85
CA LEU A 148 -4.16 -29.05 -8.21
C LEU A 148 -5.18 -28.44 -7.25
N GLU A 149 -6.15 -29.23 -6.76
CA GLU A 149 -7.12 -28.79 -5.75
C GLU A 149 -6.45 -28.30 -4.46
N ASP A 150 -5.34 -28.89 -4.06
CA ASP A 150 -4.57 -28.49 -2.86
C ASP A 150 -3.59 -27.34 -3.15
N LEU A 151 -2.94 -27.35 -4.31
CA LEU A 151 -1.90 -26.36 -4.65
C LEU A 151 -2.45 -25.00 -5.06
N LEU A 152 -3.59 -24.94 -5.77
CA LEU A 152 -4.13 -23.66 -6.25
C LEU A 152 -4.53 -22.72 -5.11
N PRO A 153 -5.22 -23.15 -4.05
CA PRO A 153 -5.48 -22.32 -2.88
C PRO A 153 -4.20 -21.84 -2.19
N LYS A 154 -3.21 -22.74 -2.03
CA LYS A 154 -1.92 -22.41 -1.41
C LYS A 154 -1.14 -21.40 -2.25
N ASN A 155 -1.21 -21.50 -3.58
CA ASN A 155 -0.59 -20.54 -4.47
C ASN A 155 -1.17 -19.13 -4.30
N ILE A 156 -2.50 -19.01 -4.19
CA ILE A 156 -3.18 -17.72 -3.95
C ILE A 156 -2.71 -17.12 -2.62
N SER A 157 -2.74 -17.90 -1.52
CA SER A 157 -2.26 -17.44 -0.21
C SER A 157 -0.79 -17.02 -0.27
N THR A 158 0.05 -17.72 -1.02
CA THR A 158 1.48 -17.40 -1.20
C THR A 158 1.67 -16.11 -1.99
N GLN A 159 0.90 -15.86 -3.04
CA GLN A 159 0.95 -14.61 -3.80
C GLN A 159 0.49 -13.43 -2.94
N VAL A 160 -0.56 -13.60 -2.14
CA VAL A 160 -1.02 -12.59 -1.17
C VAL A 160 0.08 -12.34 -0.13
N PHE A 161 0.73 -13.38 0.39
CA PHE A 161 1.82 -13.24 1.36
C PHE A 161 3.00 -12.48 0.77
N LYS A 162 3.44 -12.83 -0.44
CA LYS A 162 4.46 -12.07 -1.16
C LYS A 162 4.08 -10.58 -1.27
N ALA A 163 2.86 -10.29 -1.71
CA ALA A 163 2.40 -8.91 -1.86
C ALA A 163 2.34 -8.17 -0.52
N LEU A 164 1.95 -8.83 0.57
CA LEU A 164 1.95 -8.24 1.92
C LEU A 164 3.36 -7.93 2.41
N LEU A 165 4.33 -8.82 2.18
CA LEU A 165 5.73 -8.61 2.57
C LEU A 165 6.37 -7.46 1.77
N GLU A 166 6.18 -7.43 0.45
CA GLU A 166 6.67 -6.35 -0.39
C GLU A 166 6.05 -5.01 0.00
N ASN A 167 4.75 -5.01 0.30
CA ASN A 167 4.03 -3.84 0.77
C ASN A 167 4.54 -3.36 2.13
N ALA A 168 4.82 -4.27 3.08
CA ALA A 168 5.37 -3.94 4.39
C ALA A 168 6.80 -3.37 4.29
N ALA A 169 7.66 -3.97 3.46
CA ALA A 169 9.00 -3.46 3.20
C ALA A 169 8.95 -2.06 2.56
N SER A 170 8.07 -1.88 1.59
CA SER A 170 7.83 -0.59 0.91
C SER A 170 7.31 0.49 1.88
N GLU A 171 6.42 0.13 2.80
CA GLU A 171 5.92 1.00 3.85
C GLU A 171 7.05 1.50 4.75
N GLN A 172 7.93 0.61 5.21
CA GLN A 172 9.04 0.99 6.08
C GLN A 172 10.07 1.86 5.34
N GLY A 173 10.41 1.51 4.08
CA GLY A 173 11.30 2.33 3.25
C GLY A 173 10.75 3.74 3.01
N SER A 174 9.47 3.84 2.65
CA SER A 174 8.80 5.13 2.45
C SER A 174 8.70 5.93 3.75
N ARG A 175 8.46 5.27 4.89
CA ARG A 175 8.45 5.93 6.21
C ARG A 175 9.83 6.47 6.57
N MET A 176 10.89 5.68 6.38
CA MET A 176 12.27 6.11 6.63
C MET A 176 12.61 7.37 5.84
N THR A 177 12.35 7.38 4.53
CA THR A 177 12.60 8.54 3.67
C THR A 177 11.77 9.76 4.09
N ALA A 178 10.48 9.55 4.44
CA ALA A 178 9.60 10.64 4.88
C ALA A 178 10.06 11.25 6.22
N MET A 179 10.53 10.42 7.15
CA MET A 179 11.03 10.89 8.44
C MET A 179 12.39 11.60 8.31
N ASP A 180 13.29 11.11 7.46
CA ASP A 180 14.56 11.78 7.16
C ASP A 180 14.33 13.20 6.60
N ASN A 181 13.45 13.32 5.62
CA ASN A 181 13.06 14.63 5.07
C ASN A 181 12.40 15.53 6.12
N ALA A 182 11.54 14.99 6.98
CA ALA A 182 10.90 15.75 8.05
C ALA A 182 11.92 16.25 9.07
N THR A 183 12.89 15.43 9.45
CA THR A 183 13.96 15.81 10.39
C THR A 183 14.84 16.90 9.81
N ARG A 184 15.21 16.81 8.54
CA ARG A 184 15.99 17.84 7.84
C ARG A 184 15.25 19.17 7.80
N ASN A 185 13.99 19.15 7.35
CA ASN A 185 13.16 20.36 7.30
C ASN A 185 12.94 20.99 8.68
N ALA A 186 12.83 20.16 9.74
CA ALA A 186 12.71 20.65 11.10
C ALA A 186 14.02 21.33 11.56
N GLY A 187 15.18 20.79 11.22
CA GLY A 187 16.49 21.41 11.47
C GLY A 187 16.58 22.80 10.83
N ASP A 188 16.31 22.89 9.53
CA ASP A 188 16.32 24.16 8.80
C ASP A 188 15.37 25.21 9.41
N LEU A 189 14.20 24.77 9.89
CA LEU A 189 13.25 25.65 10.57
C LEU A 189 13.78 26.14 11.94
N VAL A 190 14.40 25.27 12.71
CA VAL A 190 15.02 25.63 14.01
C VAL A 190 16.12 26.66 13.81
N ASP A 191 16.99 26.45 12.82
CA ASP A 191 18.06 27.40 12.50
C ASP A 191 17.53 28.78 12.12
N LYS A 192 16.51 28.81 11.24
CA LYS A 192 15.84 30.06 10.87
C LYS A 192 15.21 30.76 12.06
N LEU A 193 14.46 30.04 12.89
CA LEU A 193 13.82 30.62 14.07
C LEU A 193 14.85 31.11 15.10
N THR A 194 15.98 30.45 15.20
CA THR A 194 17.09 30.89 16.09
C THR A 194 17.67 32.23 15.61
N ILE A 195 17.86 32.42 14.33
CA ILE A 195 18.32 33.68 13.75
C ILE A 195 17.28 34.79 14.00
N ASP A 196 16.01 34.54 13.72
CA ASP A 196 14.91 35.48 13.92
C ASP A 196 14.78 35.89 15.42
N TYR A 197 14.89 34.91 16.31
CA TYR A 197 14.89 35.16 17.76
C TYR A 197 16.05 36.07 18.21
N ASN A 198 17.27 35.76 17.77
CA ASN A 198 18.43 36.54 18.11
C ASN A 198 18.32 37.98 17.58
N ARG A 199 17.82 38.14 16.34
CA ARG A 199 17.58 39.47 15.75
C ARG A 199 16.52 40.26 16.53
N SER A 200 15.43 39.64 16.91
CA SER A 200 14.37 40.26 17.71
C SER A 200 14.87 40.65 19.09
N ARG A 201 15.63 39.76 19.73
CA ARG A 201 16.27 40.04 21.04
C ARG A 201 17.19 41.24 20.96
N GLN A 202 18.07 41.31 19.96
CA GLN A 202 18.99 42.46 19.77
C GLN A 202 18.21 43.74 19.52
N ALA A 203 17.17 43.72 18.74
CA ALA A 203 16.29 44.89 18.50
C ALA A 203 15.61 45.36 19.78
N SER A 204 15.12 44.45 20.63
CA SER A 204 14.53 44.82 21.94
C SER A 204 15.56 45.45 22.87
N ILE A 205 16.76 44.85 23.00
CA ILE A 205 17.84 45.40 23.82
C ILE A 205 18.23 46.83 23.32
N THR A 206 18.36 46.99 22.01
CA THR A 206 18.70 48.29 21.42
C THR A 206 17.63 49.34 21.71
N LYS A 207 16.35 48.95 21.60
CA LYS A 207 15.22 49.84 21.90
C LYS A 207 15.24 50.26 23.38
N GLU A 208 15.42 49.32 24.31
CA GLU A 208 15.52 49.62 25.73
C GLU A 208 16.69 50.56 26.07
N LEU A 209 17.84 50.34 25.42
CA LEU A 209 19.00 51.24 25.59
C LEU A 209 18.70 52.64 25.08
N ILE A 210 18.05 52.80 23.95
CA ILE A 210 17.65 54.10 23.39
C ILE A 210 16.68 54.79 24.35
N GLU A 211 15.70 54.08 24.89
CA GLU A 211 14.73 54.63 25.83
C GLU A 211 15.43 55.12 27.13
N ILE A 212 16.41 54.37 27.67
CA ILE A 212 17.15 54.77 28.83
C ILE A 212 17.99 56.02 28.55
N ILE A 213 18.71 56.07 27.41
CA ILE A 213 19.53 57.23 27.03
C ILE A 213 18.67 58.48 26.85
N SER A 214 17.54 58.36 26.10
CA SER A 214 16.63 59.47 25.90
C SER A 214 15.98 59.96 27.20
N GLY A 215 15.68 59.05 28.12
CA GLY A 215 15.20 59.43 29.47
C GLY A 215 16.26 60.15 30.32
N ALA A 216 17.52 59.79 30.19
CA ALA A 216 18.63 60.44 30.89
C ALA A 216 18.93 61.83 30.31
N GLU A 217 18.77 62.03 28.99
CA GLU A 217 18.98 63.36 28.37
C GLU A 217 17.83 64.38 28.65
N SER A 218 16.69 63.87 29.09
CA SER A 218 15.50 64.69 29.40
C SER A 218 15.41 65.16 30.84
N LEU A 219 16.40 64.77 31.68
CA LEU A 219 16.62 65.27 33.07
C LEU A 219 17.69 66.36 33.14
#